data_0443e98e83f11cf31708a2e31e81001c
#
_entry.id   0443e98e83f11cf31708a2e31e81001c
#
_cell.length_a   1.000
_cell.length_b   1.000
_cell.length_c   1.000
_cell.angle_alpha   90.00
_cell.angle_beta   90.00
_cell.angle_gamma   90.00
#
_symmetry.space_group_name_H-M   'P 1'
#
loop_
_entity.id
_entity.type
_entity.pdbx_description
1 polymer ?
#
loop_
_entity_poly.entity_id
_entity_poly.type
_entity_poly.pdbx_seq_one_letter_code
_entity_poly.pdbx_strand_id
1 'polypeptide(L)'
;MPRSSPISLALPPFAGSTRRLILINVVVFFGFAIFGWVAPTPVALLLGHLALVPAAVLRGEIWQLLTYAFLPMGILGTLFAMLTLWFTGSYLEDIFGSRWLLELYLLSTVGGGLLASALTFTHIFGLRPDLVTLGAWAPIFALLVAFAVVAGDQEIRLYFVIRMKAKYFVAIYILISVAVLLKGDDRFGALTQLCGALVGYLYVRSAPRRGLAFGFSERYFGIRNGYYRWKRRRAARKFEVYMRKQNREVHFDKDGRYVDPDEARRDPNDKRWMN
;
A
#
# COMPACT_ATOMS: atom_id res chain seq x y z
N MET A 1 13.00 42.81 19.01
CA MET A 1 12.65 42.59 17.60
C MET A 1 12.65 41.11 17.36
N PRO A 2 11.52 40.43 17.08
CA PRO A 2 11.52 39.00 16.75
C PRO A 2 12.12 38.86 15.34
N ARG A 3 13.20 38.07 15.25
CA ARG A 3 13.79 37.66 13.98
C ARG A 3 12.75 36.84 13.21
N SER A 4 12.22 37.41 12.13
CA SER A 4 11.50 36.67 11.11
C SER A 4 12.48 35.65 10.52
N SER A 5 12.35 34.36 10.95
CA SER A 5 13.02 33.29 10.26
C SER A 5 12.55 33.26 8.82
N PRO A 6 13.46 33.19 7.83
CA PRO A 6 13.06 33.12 6.44
C PRO A 6 12.17 31.85 6.31
N ILE A 7 10.99 32.02 5.70
CA ILE A 7 10.11 30.93 5.33
C ILE A 7 10.88 30.12 4.29
N SER A 8 11.63 29.13 4.74
CA SER A 8 12.21 28.14 3.83
C SER A 8 11.03 27.44 3.17
N LEU A 9 10.84 27.67 1.88
CA LEU A 9 10.02 26.81 1.01
C LEU A 9 10.71 25.44 0.96
N ALA A 10 10.62 24.69 2.03
CA ALA A 10 11.13 23.33 2.08
C ALA A 10 10.19 22.47 1.23
N LEU A 11 10.57 22.27 -0.03
CA LEU A 11 9.96 21.26 -0.86
C LEU A 11 10.10 19.91 -0.15
N PRO A 12 9.09 19.04 -0.22
CA PRO A 12 9.20 17.71 0.36
C PRO A 12 10.42 16.97 -0.21
N PRO A 13 11.12 16.14 0.57
CA PRO A 13 12.30 15.43 0.10
C PRO A 13 11.95 14.51 -1.07
N PHE A 14 12.69 14.63 -2.17
CA PHE A 14 12.55 13.74 -3.32
C PHE A 14 13.41 12.49 -3.11
N ALA A 15 12.94 11.55 -2.29
CA ALA A 15 13.67 10.39 -1.83
C ALA A 15 12.78 9.13 -1.76
N GLY A 16 13.38 8.00 -1.40
CA GLY A 16 12.68 6.77 -1.05
C GLY A 16 11.86 6.13 -2.18
N SER A 17 10.71 5.58 -1.80
CA SER A 17 9.77 4.91 -2.70
C SER A 17 8.98 5.87 -3.56
N THR A 18 8.65 7.05 -3.04
CA THR A 18 7.98 8.11 -3.78
C THR A 18 8.77 8.49 -5.02
N ARG A 19 10.10 8.72 -4.87
CA ARG A 19 10.99 8.98 -6.01
C ARG A 19 10.97 7.85 -7.03
N ARG A 20 11.02 6.59 -6.59
CA ARG A 20 11.01 5.42 -7.49
C ARG A 20 9.72 5.34 -8.29
N LEU A 21 8.58 5.51 -7.64
CA LEU A 21 7.27 5.51 -8.30
C LEU A 21 7.16 6.62 -9.34
N ILE A 22 7.60 7.83 -9.01
CA ILE A 22 7.59 8.96 -9.95
C ILE A 22 8.51 8.66 -11.13
N LEU A 23 9.74 8.20 -10.89
CA LEU A 23 10.69 7.89 -11.96
C LEU A 23 10.17 6.80 -12.90
N ILE A 24 9.56 5.73 -12.36
CA ILE A 24 8.94 4.67 -13.18
C ILE A 24 7.86 5.27 -14.09
N ASN A 25 6.92 6.07 -13.53
CA ASN A 25 5.86 6.68 -14.32
C ASN A 25 6.41 7.65 -15.39
N VAL A 26 7.43 8.45 -15.05
CA VAL A 26 8.08 9.38 -15.99
C VAL A 26 8.79 8.62 -17.12
N VAL A 27 9.54 7.56 -16.78
CA VAL A 27 10.22 6.73 -17.80
C VAL A 27 9.19 6.05 -18.72
N VAL A 28 8.11 5.50 -18.17
CA VAL A 28 7.02 4.92 -18.96
C VAL A 28 6.38 5.98 -19.84
N PHE A 29 6.09 7.18 -19.29
CA PHE A 29 5.52 8.29 -20.06
C PHE A 29 6.38 8.65 -21.27
N PHE A 30 7.68 8.89 -21.08
CA PHE A 30 8.58 9.22 -22.18
C PHE A 30 8.76 8.04 -23.15
N GLY A 31 8.81 6.81 -22.65
CA GLY A 31 8.83 5.61 -23.48
C GLY A 31 7.64 5.57 -24.44
N PHE A 32 6.42 5.68 -23.91
CA PHE A 32 5.21 5.71 -24.75
C PHE A 32 5.15 6.94 -25.66
N ALA A 33 5.64 8.10 -25.25
CA ALA A 33 5.67 9.30 -26.08
C ALA A 33 6.64 9.13 -27.28
N ILE A 34 7.86 8.65 -27.04
CA ILE A 34 8.88 8.46 -28.07
C ILE A 34 8.47 7.34 -29.03
N PHE A 35 8.11 6.15 -28.50
CA PHE A 35 7.69 5.02 -29.33
C PHE A 35 6.37 5.29 -30.06
N GLY A 36 5.46 6.05 -29.44
CA GLY A 36 4.20 6.45 -30.09
C GLY A 36 4.40 7.37 -31.28
N TRP A 37 5.49 8.16 -31.30
CA TRP A 37 5.87 8.97 -32.43
C TRP A 37 6.50 8.14 -33.57
N VAL A 38 7.32 7.12 -33.23
CA VAL A 38 8.03 6.27 -34.21
C VAL A 38 7.13 5.16 -34.75
N ALA A 39 6.34 4.52 -33.89
CA ALA A 39 5.55 3.33 -34.20
C ALA A 39 4.15 3.40 -33.51
N PRO A 40 3.23 4.24 -34.01
CA PRO A 40 1.94 4.49 -33.33
C PRO A 40 1.05 3.24 -33.23
N THR A 41 1.00 2.39 -34.27
CA THR A 41 0.14 1.18 -34.26
C THR A 41 0.56 0.15 -33.21
N PRO A 42 1.83 -0.29 -33.10
CA PRO A 42 2.26 -1.19 -32.03
C PRO A 42 2.04 -0.60 -30.64
N VAL A 43 2.23 0.71 -30.45
CA VAL A 43 2.02 1.38 -29.18
C VAL A 43 0.54 1.39 -28.78
N ALA A 44 -0.36 1.64 -29.70
CA ALA A 44 -1.79 1.57 -29.44
C ALA A 44 -2.26 0.17 -29.03
N LEU A 45 -1.75 -0.86 -29.69
CA LEU A 45 -2.00 -2.26 -29.32
C LEU A 45 -1.47 -2.58 -27.93
N LEU A 46 -0.24 -2.17 -27.64
CA LEU A 46 0.38 -2.36 -26.31
C LEU A 46 -0.43 -1.64 -25.21
N LEU A 47 -0.85 -0.41 -25.44
CA LEU A 47 -1.72 0.32 -24.52
C LEU A 47 -3.04 -0.44 -24.26
N GLY A 48 -3.66 -1.01 -25.30
CA GLY A 48 -4.89 -1.82 -25.16
C GLY A 48 -4.71 -3.05 -24.28
N HIS A 49 -3.53 -3.68 -24.31
CA HIS A 49 -3.22 -4.85 -23.45
C HIS A 49 -2.77 -4.49 -22.04
N LEU A 50 -2.30 -3.27 -21.80
CA LEU A 50 -1.80 -2.83 -20.50
C LEU A 50 -2.80 -1.96 -19.72
N ALA A 51 -3.72 -1.28 -20.42
CA ALA A 51 -4.80 -0.51 -19.83
C ALA A 51 -5.82 -1.42 -19.14
N LEU A 52 -6.53 -0.91 -18.15
CA LEU A 52 -7.52 -1.68 -17.42
C LEU A 52 -8.83 -1.74 -18.24
N VAL A 53 -9.20 -2.95 -18.65
CA VAL A 53 -10.45 -3.29 -19.31
C VAL A 53 -11.11 -4.43 -18.57
N PRO A 54 -12.25 -4.22 -17.88
CA PRO A 54 -12.89 -5.26 -17.07
C PRO A 54 -13.16 -6.57 -17.81
N ALA A 55 -13.61 -6.50 -19.06
CA ALA A 55 -13.83 -7.68 -19.90
C ALA A 55 -12.55 -8.46 -20.22
N ALA A 56 -11.39 -7.79 -20.34
CA ALA A 56 -10.10 -8.43 -20.57
C ALA A 56 -9.56 -9.09 -19.29
N VAL A 57 -9.74 -8.46 -18.14
CA VAL A 57 -9.39 -9.04 -16.83
C VAL A 57 -10.11 -10.38 -16.63
N LEU A 58 -11.40 -10.48 -16.95
CA LEU A 58 -12.13 -11.74 -16.86
C LEU A 58 -11.64 -12.80 -17.85
N ARG A 59 -11.08 -12.39 -18.99
CA ARG A 59 -10.47 -13.31 -19.97
C ARG A 59 -9.06 -13.78 -19.55
N GLY A 60 -8.54 -13.30 -18.41
CA GLY A 60 -7.26 -13.71 -17.86
C GLY A 60 -6.14 -12.67 -17.95
N GLU A 61 -6.39 -11.46 -18.47
CA GLU A 61 -5.42 -10.37 -18.54
C GLU A 61 -5.29 -9.67 -17.17
N ILE A 62 -5.01 -10.45 -16.11
CA ILE A 62 -4.97 -9.96 -14.72
C ILE A 62 -3.86 -8.95 -14.44
N TRP A 63 -2.80 -8.91 -15.26
CA TRP A 63 -1.74 -7.91 -15.16
C TRP A 63 -2.25 -6.48 -15.32
N GLN A 64 -3.36 -6.29 -16.07
CA GLN A 64 -4.00 -5.00 -16.26
C GLN A 64 -4.37 -4.33 -14.94
N LEU A 65 -4.72 -5.11 -13.89
CA LEU A 65 -5.01 -4.60 -12.54
C LEU A 65 -3.83 -3.83 -11.90
N LEU A 66 -2.63 -4.04 -12.39
CA LEU A 66 -1.43 -3.37 -11.90
C LEU A 66 -0.86 -2.38 -12.93
N THR A 67 -0.79 -2.79 -14.19
CA THR A 67 -0.09 -2.04 -15.24
C THR A 67 -0.76 -0.74 -15.59
N TYR A 68 -2.10 -0.67 -15.53
CA TYR A 68 -2.85 0.53 -15.89
C TYR A 68 -2.42 1.78 -15.14
N ALA A 69 -2.00 1.63 -13.86
CA ALA A 69 -1.62 2.75 -13.01
C ALA A 69 -0.28 3.40 -13.40
N PHE A 70 0.49 2.76 -14.27
CA PHE A 70 1.76 3.30 -14.76
C PHE A 70 1.66 3.87 -16.16
N LEU A 71 0.51 3.76 -16.81
CA LEU A 71 0.31 4.26 -18.16
C LEU A 71 0.04 5.77 -18.18
N PRO A 72 0.49 6.49 -19.22
CA PRO A 72 0.32 7.92 -19.30
C PRO A 72 -1.12 8.34 -19.64
N MET A 73 -1.64 9.36 -18.94
CA MET A 73 -2.94 9.99 -19.20
C MET A 73 -2.81 11.31 -19.99
N GLY A 74 -1.85 11.44 -20.86
CA GLY A 74 -1.50 12.71 -21.47
C GLY A 74 -0.58 13.55 -20.58
N ILE A 75 -0.07 14.65 -21.12
CA ILE A 75 1.00 15.45 -20.48
C ILE A 75 0.54 16.07 -19.17
N LEU A 76 -0.56 16.81 -19.19
CA LEU A 76 -1.06 17.51 -18.01
C LEU A 76 -1.56 16.53 -16.93
N GLY A 77 -2.29 15.47 -17.32
CA GLY A 77 -2.77 14.45 -16.40
C GLY A 77 -1.62 13.76 -15.67
N THR A 78 -0.58 13.35 -16.38
CA THR A 78 0.61 12.73 -15.79
C THR A 78 1.40 13.71 -14.92
N LEU A 79 1.57 14.97 -15.35
CA LEU A 79 2.26 15.98 -14.58
C LEU A 79 1.58 16.24 -13.23
N PHE A 80 0.26 16.48 -13.22
CA PHE A 80 -0.49 16.72 -11.98
C PHE A 80 -0.52 15.45 -11.09
N ALA A 81 -0.63 14.27 -11.69
CA ALA A 81 -0.55 13.02 -10.95
C ALA A 81 0.82 12.87 -10.23
N MET A 82 1.91 13.11 -10.93
CA MET A 82 3.25 13.02 -10.35
C MET A 82 3.51 14.09 -9.30
N LEU A 83 3.02 15.31 -9.51
CA LEU A 83 3.12 16.38 -8.52
C LEU A 83 2.34 16.04 -7.24
N THR A 84 1.12 15.55 -7.39
CA THR A 84 0.30 15.10 -6.25
C THR A 84 0.95 13.94 -5.52
N LEU A 85 1.46 12.94 -6.26
CA LEU A 85 2.20 11.82 -5.70
C LEU A 85 3.45 12.27 -4.94
N TRP A 86 4.18 13.26 -5.47
CA TRP A 86 5.36 13.79 -4.78
C TRP A 86 4.99 14.42 -3.43
N PHE A 87 4.03 15.34 -3.41
CA PHE A 87 3.65 16.01 -2.16
C PHE A 87 3.03 15.05 -1.13
N THR A 88 2.01 14.30 -1.52
CA THR A 88 1.30 13.41 -0.58
C THR A 88 2.12 12.17 -0.25
N GLY A 89 2.82 11.61 -1.23
CA GLY A 89 3.66 10.44 -1.05
C GLY A 89 4.85 10.72 -0.14
N SER A 90 5.61 11.78 -0.37
CA SER A 90 6.74 12.14 0.49
C SER A 90 6.31 12.38 1.94
N TYR A 91 5.20 13.08 2.15
CA TYR A 91 4.67 13.33 3.49
C TYR A 91 4.29 12.02 4.22
N LEU A 92 3.58 11.12 3.55
CA LEU A 92 3.19 9.85 4.13
C LEU A 92 4.40 8.90 4.33
N GLU A 93 5.36 8.94 3.42
CA GLU A 93 6.58 8.15 3.51
C GLU A 93 7.44 8.56 4.71
N ASP A 94 7.52 9.85 5.02
CA ASP A 94 8.24 10.36 6.20
C ASP A 94 7.61 9.88 7.52
N ILE A 95 6.27 9.74 7.56
CA ILE A 95 5.55 9.32 8.77
C ILE A 95 5.53 7.79 8.93
N PHE A 96 5.24 7.05 7.87
CA PHE A 96 4.95 5.63 7.92
C PHE A 96 6.07 4.75 7.32
N GLY A 97 6.97 5.35 6.55
CA GLY A 97 8.07 4.68 5.86
C GLY A 97 7.71 4.14 4.49
N SER A 98 8.77 3.86 3.71
CA SER A 98 8.69 3.45 2.30
C SER A 98 7.86 2.19 2.05
N ARG A 99 7.92 1.20 2.95
CA ARG A 99 7.18 -0.07 2.77
C ARG A 99 5.68 0.15 2.88
N TRP A 100 5.25 0.90 3.87
CA TRP A 100 3.85 1.23 4.08
C TRP A 100 3.27 1.99 2.88
N LEU A 101 4.01 2.96 2.36
CA LEU A 101 3.62 3.71 1.16
C LEU A 101 3.43 2.81 -0.06
N LEU A 102 4.39 1.90 -0.31
CA LEU A 102 4.32 0.95 -1.43
C LEU A 102 3.15 -0.01 -1.27
N GLU A 103 2.91 -0.53 -0.07
CA GLU A 103 1.76 -1.38 0.21
C GLU A 103 0.44 -0.65 -0.09
N LEU A 104 0.28 0.58 0.42
CA LEU A 104 -0.90 1.40 0.15
C LEU A 104 -1.08 1.64 -1.35
N TYR A 105 -0.02 2.05 -2.05
CA TYR A 105 -0.04 2.33 -3.49
C TYR A 105 -0.45 1.08 -4.29
N LEU A 106 0.21 -0.05 -4.07
CA LEU A 106 -0.04 -1.28 -4.81
C LEU A 106 -1.40 -1.91 -4.48
N LEU A 107 -1.77 -1.94 -3.19
CA LEU A 107 -3.07 -2.48 -2.77
C LEU A 107 -4.23 -1.65 -3.31
N SER A 108 -4.10 -0.32 -3.30
CA SER A 108 -5.14 0.55 -3.85
C SER A 108 -5.20 0.51 -5.38
N THR A 109 -4.07 0.29 -6.05
CA THR A 109 -4.04 0.04 -7.50
C THR A 109 -4.81 -1.23 -7.83
N VAL A 110 -4.40 -2.36 -7.29
CA VAL A 110 -5.03 -3.67 -7.59
C VAL A 110 -6.45 -3.74 -7.05
N GLY A 111 -6.66 -3.35 -5.79
CA GLY A 111 -7.97 -3.39 -5.14
C GLY A 111 -8.98 -2.41 -5.75
N GLY A 112 -8.53 -1.18 -6.05
CA GLY A 112 -9.34 -0.18 -6.73
C GLY A 112 -9.74 -0.62 -8.13
N GLY A 113 -8.79 -1.11 -8.93
CA GLY A 113 -9.04 -1.67 -10.25
C GLY A 113 -9.98 -2.87 -10.23
N LEU A 114 -9.79 -3.80 -9.28
CA LEU A 114 -10.62 -4.98 -9.13
C LEU A 114 -12.06 -4.62 -8.74
N LEU A 115 -12.24 -3.77 -7.72
CA LEU A 115 -13.57 -3.33 -7.27
C LEU A 115 -14.29 -2.54 -8.37
N ALA A 116 -13.61 -1.62 -9.03
CA ALA A 116 -14.19 -0.87 -10.13
C ALA A 116 -14.58 -1.78 -11.29
N SER A 117 -13.71 -2.74 -11.66
CA SER A 117 -14.02 -3.72 -12.71
C SER A 117 -15.24 -4.57 -12.34
N ALA A 118 -15.33 -5.06 -11.11
CA ALA A 118 -16.48 -5.83 -10.64
C ALA A 118 -17.78 -5.02 -10.72
N LEU A 119 -17.75 -3.73 -10.38
CA LEU A 119 -18.92 -2.86 -10.44
C LEU A 119 -19.40 -2.56 -11.87
N THR A 120 -18.55 -2.65 -12.91
CA THR A 120 -19.00 -2.44 -14.29
C THR A 120 -20.00 -3.50 -14.75
N PHE A 121 -19.94 -4.71 -14.20
CA PHE A 121 -20.87 -5.80 -14.51
C PHE A 121 -22.29 -5.58 -13.93
N THR A 122 -22.45 -4.65 -13.00
CA THR A 122 -23.76 -4.27 -12.49
C THR A 122 -24.50 -3.28 -13.39
N HIS A 123 -23.84 -2.74 -14.41
CA HIS A 123 -24.34 -1.72 -15.33
C HIS A 123 -24.87 -0.43 -14.66
N ILE A 124 -24.56 -0.23 -13.38
CA ILE A 124 -24.92 1.00 -12.63
C ILE A 124 -24.19 2.19 -13.27
N PHE A 125 -24.81 3.35 -13.32
CA PHE A 125 -24.28 4.59 -13.93
C PHE A 125 -23.95 4.47 -15.44
N GLY A 126 -24.52 3.49 -16.16
CA GLY A 126 -24.24 3.25 -17.58
C GLY A 126 -22.82 2.71 -17.82
N LEU A 127 -22.21 2.12 -16.82
CA LEU A 127 -20.90 1.45 -16.91
C LEU A 127 -21.04 0.15 -17.69
N ARG A 128 -20.01 -0.16 -18.50
CA ARG A 128 -19.93 -1.38 -19.30
C ARG A 128 -18.55 -2.01 -19.13
N PRO A 129 -18.45 -3.35 -19.26
CA PRO A 129 -17.19 -4.07 -19.10
C PRO A 129 -16.13 -3.79 -20.18
N ASP A 130 -16.50 -3.15 -21.29
CA ASP A 130 -15.63 -2.77 -22.40
C ASP A 130 -14.97 -1.39 -22.22
N LEU A 131 -15.31 -0.66 -21.18
CA LEU A 131 -14.69 0.63 -20.87
C LEU A 131 -13.22 0.46 -20.48
N VAL A 132 -12.43 1.44 -20.87
CA VAL A 132 -10.96 1.45 -20.66
C VAL A 132 -10.60 2.55 -19.69
N THR A 133 -9.71 2.28 -18.75
CA THR A 133 -9.07 3.32 -17.94
C THR A 133 -7.58 3.07 -17.79
N LEU A 134 -6.83 4.15 -17.56
CA LEU A 134 -5.38 4.14 -17.34
C LEU A 134 -4.96 5.31 -16.47
N GLY A 135 -3.73 5.26 -15.95
CA GLY A 135 -3.14 6.32 -15.15
C GLY A 135 -3.13 6.07 -13.65
N ALA A 136 -2.25 6.78 -12.95
CA ALA A 136 -1.94 6.61 -11.52
C ALA A 136 -2.99 7.20 -10.56
N TRP A 137 -4.13 7.68 -11.05
CA TRP A 137 -5.06 8.41 -10.20
C TRP A 137 -5.73 7.54 -9.13
N ALA A 138 -5.99 6.26 -9.38
CA ALA A 138 -6.58 5.37 -8.37
C ALA A 138 -5.70 5.25 -7.11
N PRO A 139 -4.41 4.90 -7.18
CA PRO A 139 -3.54 4.90 -6.02
C PRO A 139 -3.28 6.32 -5.46
N ILE A 140 -3.26 7.36 -6.29
CA ILE A 140 -3.12 8.74 -5.81
C ILE A 140 -4.32 9.16 -4.95
N PHE A 141 -5.54 8.78 -5.30
CA PHE A 141 -6.72 9.01 -4.47
C PHE A 141 -6.64 8.28 -3.13
N ALA A 142 -6.07 7.08 -3.10
CA ALA A 142 -5.80 6.40 -1.84
C ALA A 142 -4.79 7.16 -0.96
N LEU A 143 -3.73 7.70 -1.57
CA LEU A 143 -2.76 8.55 -0.86
C LEU A 143 -3.38 9.86 -0.38
N LEU A 144 -4.24 10.50 -1.19
CA LEU A 144 -4.97 11.70 -0.81
C LEU A 144 -5.87 11.45 0.40
N VAL A 145 -6.62 10.34 0.39
CA VAL A 145 -7.48 9.96 1.52
C VAL A 145 -6.62 9.63 2.76
N ALA A 146 -5.52 8.90 2.60
CA ALA A 146 -4.57 8.65 3.68
C ALA A 146 -4.04 9.96 4.28
N PHE A 147 -3.68 10.91 3.42
CA PHE A 147 -3.23 12.23 3.81
C PHE A 147 -4.31 13.02 4.56
N ALA A 148 -5.57 12.99 4.08
CA ALA A 148 -6.68 13.63 4.77
C ALA A 148 -6.98 13.04 6.14
N VAL A 149 -6.82 11.73 6.31
CA VAL A 149 -7.00 11.05 7.61
C VAL A 149 -5.89 11.41 8.60
N VAL A 150 -4.65 11.54 8.13
CA VAL A 150 -3.47 11.76 8.99
C VAL A 150 -3.25 13.25 9.26
N ALA A 151 -3.43 14.09 8.26
CA ALA A 151 -3.11 15.51 8.27
C ALA A 151 -4.32 16.42 7.99
N GLY A 152 -5.54 15.94 8.18
CA GLY A 152 -6.76 16.61 7.73
C GLY A 152 -6.96 18.05 8.21
N ASP A 153 -6.51 18.37 9.43
CA ASP A 153 -6.62 19.73 9.99
C ASP A 153 -5.40 20.60 9.71
N GLN A 154 -4.35 20.05 9.11
CA GLN A 154 -3.17 20.83 8.73
C GLN A 154 -3.48 21.74 7.53
N GLU A 155 -2.99 22.96 7.60
CA GLU A 155 -3.06 23.88 6.48
C GLU A 155 -1.96 23.53 5.46
N ILE A 156 -2.40 23.23 4.24
CA ILE A 156 -1.53 23.00 3.10
C ILE A 156 -1.59 24.20 2.16
N ARG A 157 -0.46 24.50 1.54
CA ARG A 157 -0.41 25.47 0.44
C ARG A 157 -0.47 24.71 -0.87
N LEU A 158 -1.69 24.66 -1.43
CA LEU A 158 -1.92 23.99 -2.70
C LEU A 158 -1.21 24.76 -3.81
N TYR A 159 -0.29 24.10 -4.52
CA TYR A 159 0.49 24.69 -5.61
C TYR A 159 1.05 26.10 -5.29
N PHE A 160 1.42 26.32 -4.01
CA PHE A 160 1.95 27.59 -3.47
C PHE A 160 0.99 28.80 -3.45
N VAL A 161 -0.25 28.64 -3.92
CA VAL A 161 -1.20 29.77 -4.10
C VAL A 161 -2.29 29.77 -3.03
N ILE A 162 -2.97 28.65 -2.81
CA ILE A 162 -4.18 28.59 -1.97
C ILE A 162 -3.86 27.90 -0.64
N ARG A 163 -4.16 28.58 0.49
CA ARG A 163 -4.11 27.97 1.81
C ARG A 163 -5.46 27.31 2.12
N MET A 164 -5.45 26.01 2.34
CA MET A 164 -6.65 25.27 2.75
C MET A 164 -6.28 24.07 3.62
N LYS A 165 -7.23 23.59 4.42
CA LYS A 165 -7.02 22.36 5.18
C LYS A 165 -7.01 21.16 4.24
N ALA A 166 -6.13 20.19 4.51
CA ALA A 166 -5.96 18.99 3.69
C ALA A 166 -7.28 18.24 3.45
N LYS A 167 -8.15 18.14 4.45
CA LYS A 167 -9.46 17.48 4.32
C LYS A 167 -10.37 18.11 3.26
N TYR A 168 -10.37 19.45 3.13
CA TYR A 168 -11.21 20.11 2.11
C TYR A 168 -10.64 19.92 0.72
N PHE A 169 -9.32 19.92 0.58
CA PHE A 169 -8.65 19.60 -0.68
C PHE A 169 -9.04 18.22 -1.21
N VAL A 170 -8.95 17.20 -0.35
CA VAL A 170 -9.32 15.83 -0.72
C VAL A 170 -10.81 15.70 -0.97
N ALA A 171 -11.66 16.38 -0.18
CA ALA A 171 -13.11 16.39 -0.38
C ALA A 171 -13.48 16.97 -1.76
N ILE A 172 -12.81 18.02 -2.22
CA ILE A 172 -13.02 18.60 -3.55
C ILE A 172 -12.67 17.57 -4.65
N TYR A 173 -11.53 16.87 -4.54
CA TYR A 173 -11.15 15.84 -5.50
C TYR A 173 -12.18 14.70 -5.55
N ILE A 174 -12.65 14.22 -4.39
CA ILE A 174 -13.71 13.20 -4.32
C ILE A 174 -14.99 13.71 -4.96
N LEU A 175 -15.40 14.95 -4.67
CA LEU A 175 -16.61 15.55 -5.24
C LEU A 175 -16.52 15.67 -6.76
N ILE A 176 -15.39 16.10 -7.29
CA ILE A 176 -15.13 16.16 -8.74
C ILE A 176 -15.25 14.76 -9.35
N SER A 177 -14.64 13.73 -8.74
CA SER A 177 -14.73 12.36 -9.25
C SER A 177 -16.15 11.81 -9.20
N VAL A 178 -16.93 12.14 -8.17
CA VAL A 178 -18.36 11.78 -8.13
C VAL A 178 -19.13 12.49 -9.24
N ALA A 179 -18.87 13.75 -9.51
CA ALA A 179 -19.52 14.49 -10.59
C ALA A 179 -19.16 13.90 -11.97
N VAL A 180 -17.90 13.52 -12.19
CA VAL A 180 -17.46 12.84 -13.43
C VAL A 180 -18.10 11.45 -13.56
N LEU A 181 -18.24 10.69 -12.47
CA LEU A 181 -18.92 9.39 -12.47
C LEU A 181 -20.39 9.53 -12.90
N LEU A 182 -21.08 10.58 -12.45
CA LEU A 182 -22.51 10.77 -12.75
C LEU A 182 -22.76 11.31 -14.18
N LYS A 183 -21.96 12.24 -14.66
CA LYS A 183 -22.21 12.99 -15.90
C LYS A 183 -20.99 13.17 -16.81
N GLY A 184 -19.80 12.69 -16.42
CA GLY A 184 -18.59 12.86 -17.22
C GLY A 184 -18.42 11.80 -18.31
N ASP A 185 -17.42 12.03 -19.16
CA ASP A 185 -17.05 11.12 -20.24
C ASP A 185 -16.20 9.95 -19.73
N ASP A 186 -15.34 10.17 -18.72
CA ASP A 186 -14.49 9.13 -18.09
C ASP A 186 -15.11 8.59 -16.78
N ARG A 187 -16.29 7.97 -16.88
CA ARG A 187 -17.00 7.39 -15.71
C ARG A 187 -16.24 6.24 -15.08
N PHE A 188 -15.61 5.39 -15.91
CA PHE A 188 -14.87 4.24 -15.40
C PHE A 188 -13.60 4.66 -14.69
N GLY A 189 -12.86 5.64 -15.19
CA GLY A 189 -11.73 6.24 -14.51
C GLY A 189 -12.12 6.85 -13.17
N ALA A 190 -13.21 7.64 -13.13
CA ALA A 190 -13.73 8.22 -11.89
C ALA A 190 -14.15 7.14 -10.87
N LEU A 191 -14.80 6.07 -11.31
CA LEU A 191 -15.13 4.94 -10.44
C LEU A 191 -13.87 4.28 -9.88
N THR A 192 -12.86 4.07 -10.72
CA THR A 192 -11.59 3.44 -10.31
C THR A 192 -10.85 4.30 -9.27
N GLN A 193 -10.90 5.63 -9.41
CA GLN A 193 -10.38 6.59 -8.43
C GLN A 193 -11.11 6.47 -7.08
N LEU A 194 -12.44 6.45 -7.09
CA LEU A 194 -13.26 6.33 -5.87
C LEU A 194 -13.07 4.96 -5.19
N CYS A 195 -12.98 3.88 -5.95
CA CYS A 195 -12.65 2.55 -5.43
C CYS A 195 -11.24 2.51 -4.83
N GLY A 196 -10.27 3.14 -5.50
CA GLY A 196 -8.91 3.32 -4.95
C GLY A 196 -8.91 4.08 -3.63
N ALA A 197 -9.66 5.19 -3.55
CA ALA A 197 -9.86 5.96 -2.33
C ALA A 197 -10.47 5.11 -1.19
N LEU A 198 -11.48 4.30 -1.51
CA LEU A 198 -12.12 3.40 -0.53
C LEU A 198 -11.13 2.35 -0.01
N VAL A 199 -10.39 1.69 -0.89
CA VAL A 199 -9.35 0.72 -0.49
C VAL A 199 -8.28 1.40 0.36
N GLY A 200 -7.86 2.61 -0.02
CA GLY A 200 -6.91 3.41 0.75
C GLY A 200 -7.41 3.75 2.15
N TYR A 201 -8.66 4.17 2.27
CA TYR A 201 -9.30 4.43 3.57
C TYR A 201 -9.34 3.19 4.45
N LEU A 202 -9.77 2.05 3.90
CA LEU A 202 -9.82 0.79 4.62
C LEU A 202 -8.42 0.34 5.05
N TYR A 203 -7.42 0.51 4.19
CA TYR A 203 -6.03 0.22 4.54
C TYR A 203 -5.55 1.07 5.71
N VAL A 204 -5.70 2.40 5.65
CA VAL A 204 -5.25 3.31 6.73
C VAL A 204 -5.92 2.99 8.06
N ARG A 205 -7.21 2.61 8.03
CA ARG A 205 -7.95 2.25 9.25
C ARG A 205 -7.56 0.89 9.83
N SER A 206 -7.17 -0.06 8.98
CA SER A 206 -6.92 -1.45 9.36
C SER A 206 -5.45 -1.80 9.50
N ALA A 207 -4.57 -1.10 8.77
CA ALA A 207 -3.15 -1.42 8.74
C ALA A 207 -2.43 -0.94 10.00
N PRO A 208 -1.60 -1.80 10.63
CA PRO A 208 -0.66 -1.34 11.65
C PRO A 208 0.27 -0.28 11.05
N ARG A 209 0.82 0.61 11.91
CA ARG A 209 1.77 1.65 11.47
C ARG A 209 3.01 1.10 10.72
N ARG A 210 3.28 -0.21 10.84
CA ARG A 210 4.39 -0.92 10.16
C ARG A 210 3.98 -1.65 8.88
N GLY A 211 2.74 -1.49 8.42
CA GLY A 211 2.20 -2.13 7.21
C GLY A 211 1.56 -3.51 7.46
N LEU A 212 0.72 -3.95 6.52
CA LEU A 212 0.02 -5.24 6.61
C LEU A 212 0.97 -6.42 6.45
N ALA A 213 1.99 -6.32 5.58
CA ALA A 213 2.97 -7.40 5.38
C ALA A 213 3.70 -7.75 6.68
N PHE A 214 4.00 -6.74 7.52
CA PHE A 214 4.59 -6.97 8.83
C PHE A 214 3.60 -7.68 9.77
N GLY A 215 2.34 -7.25 9.80
CA GLY A 215 1.29 -7.87 10.62
C GLY A 215 0.99 -9.32 10.21
N PHE A 216 0.96 -9.62 8.90
CA PHE A 216 0.84 -10.99 8.39
C PHE A 216 2.05 -11.85 8.73
N SER A 217 3.27 -11.31 8.57
CA SER A 217 4.51 -11.98 8.93
C SER A 217 4.52 -12.34 10.43
N GLU A 218 4.17 -11.40 11.30
CA GLU A 218 4.11 -11.61 12.75
C GLU A 218 3.08 -12.68 13.13
N ARG A 219 1.88 -12.65 12.55
CA ARG A 219 0.84 -13.67 12.74
C ARG A 219 1.29 -15.04 12.22
N TYR A 220 1.86 -15.09 11.02
CA TYR A 220 2.37 -16.34 10.44
C TYR A 220 3.47 -16.95 11.32
N PHE A 221 4.46 -16.15 11.73
CA PHE A 221 5.51 -16.61 12.65
C PHE A 221 4.95 -16.97 14.03
N GLY A 222 3.92 -16.28 14.53
CA GLY A 222 3.21 -16.60 15.75
C GLY A 222 2.57 -18.00 15.69
N ILE A 223 1.84 -18.29 14.62
CA ILE A 223 1.20 -19.59 14.38
C ILE A 223 2.26 -20.68 14.22
N ARG A 224 3.28 -20.44 13.40
CA ARG A 224 4.37 -21.40 13.19
C ARG A 224 5.13 -21.70 14.48
N ASN A 225 5.46 -20.67 15.25
CA ASN A 225 6.11 -20.84 16.55
C ASN A 225 5.21 -21.57 17.54
N GLY A 226 3.89 -21.32 17.53
CA GLY A 226 2.89 -22.05 18.31
C GLY A 226 2.87 -23.54 17.97
N TYR A 227 2.87 -23.88 16.68
CA TYR A 227 2.95 -25.26 16.21
C TYR A 227 4.25 -25.96 16.64
N TYR A 228 5.41 -25.29 16.49
CA TYR A 228 6.69 -25.87 16.94
C TYR A 228 6.78 -26.01 18.46
N ARG A 229 6.21 -25.08 19.24
CA ARG A 229 6.09 -25.20 20.70
C ARG A 229 5.20 -26.39 21.07
N TRP A 230 4.05 -26.56 20.42
CA TRP A 230 3.17 -27.70 20.65
C TRP A 230 3.87 -29.02 20.31
N LYS A 231 4.55 -29.11 19.18
CA LYS A 231 5.31 -30.29 18.77
C LYS A 231 6.41 -30.66 19.77
N ARG A 232 7.16 -29.67 20.24
CA ARG A 232 8.19 -29.86 21.28
C ARG A 232 7.58 -30.33 22.61
N ARG A 233 6.52 -29.72 23.09
CA ARG A 233 5.81 -30.16 24.32
C ARG A 233 5.33 -31.61 24.21
N ARG A 234 4.82 -32.01 23.05
CA ARG A 234 4.38 -33.38 22.84
C ARG A 234 5.56 -34.36 22.84
N ALA A 235 6.68 -34.01 22.26
CA ALA A 235 7.90 -34.79 22.29
C ALA A 235 8.50 -34.89 23.70
N ALA A 236 8.57 -33.76 24.42
CA ALA A 236 9.05 -33.64 25.79
C ALA A 236 8.25 -34.56 26.73
N ARG A 237 6.91 -34.54 26.67
CA ARG A 237 6.05 -35.46 27.47
C ARG A 237 6.31 -36.92 27.18
N LYS A 238 6.48 -37.30 25.90
CA LYS A 238 6.80 -38.70 25.55
C LYS A 238 8.16 -39.12 26.10
N PHE A 239 9.15 -38.22 26.02
CA PHE A 239 10.48 -38.48 26.51
C PHE A 239 10.53 -38.54 28.04
N GLU A 240 9.80 -37.68 28.75
CA GLU A 240 9.62 -37.73 30.20
C GLU A 240 9.04 -39.08 30.67
N VAL A 241 7.98 -39.57 30.00
CA VAL A 241 7.40 -40.87 30.29
C VAL A 241 8.39 -42.02 30.05
N TYR A 242 9.20 -41.94 28.97
CA TYR A 242 10.22 -42.94 28.67
C TYR A 242 11.34 -42.93 29.73
N MET A 243 11.83 -41.74 30.14
CA MET A 243 12.89 -41.62 31.15
C MET A 243 12.44 -42.03 32.52
N ARG A 244 11.17 -41.76 32.90
CA ARG A 244 10.57 -42.25 34.16
C ARG A 244 10.54 -43.77 34.24
N LYS A 245 10.31 -44.47 33.12
CA LYS A 245 10.40 -45.95 33.07
C LYS A 245 11.82 -46.47 33.32
N GLN A 246 12.84 -45.66 33.09
CA GLN A 246 14.25 -45.97 33.31
C GLN A 246 14.78 -45.49 34.68
N ASN A 247 13.88 -45.03 35.58
CA ASN A 247 14.23 -44.44 36.89
C ASN A 247 15.11 -43.17 36.76
N ARG A 248 14.98 -42.42 35.69
CA ARG A 248 15.66 -41.14 35.49
C ARG A 248 14.65 -39.99 35.47
N GLU A 249 14.85 -38.96 36.24
CA GLU A 249 14.03 -37.74 36.19
C GLU A 249 14.62 -36.73 35.25
N VAL A 250 13.76 -36.19 34.36
CA VAL A 250 14.12 -35.15 33.37
C VAL A 250 13.05 -34.07 33.42
N HIS A 251 13.48 -32.83 33.54
CA HIS A 251 12.55 -31.69 33.62
C HIS A 251 12.56 -30.87 32.34
N PHE A 252 11.36 -30.46 31.89
CA PHE A 252 11.16 -29.59 30.75
C PHE A 252 10.41 -28.33 31.18
N ASP A 253 10.77 -27.19 30.57
CA ASP A 253 10.05 -25.94 30.75
C ASP A 253 8.65 -25.96 30.07
N LYS A 254 7.91 -24.87 30.28
CA LYS A 254 6.57 -24.67 29.67
C LYS A 254 6.59 -24.73 28.13
N ASP A 255 7.74 -24.55 27.50
CA ASP A 255 7.93 -24.57 26.04
C ASP A 255 8.50 -25.89 25.52
N GLY A 256 8.70 -26.89 26.39
CA GLY A 256 9.22 -28.22 26.06
C GLY A 256 10.73 -28.23 25.81
N ARG A 257 11.48 -27.30 26.40
CA ARG A 257 12.94 -27.31 26.40
C ARG A 257 13.44 -28.03 27.65
N TYR A 258 14.51 -28.77 27.52
CA TYR A 258 15.15 -29.40 28.66
C TYR A 258 15.71 -28.34 29.60
N VAL A 259 15.44 -28.48 30.89
CA VAL A 259 15.96 -27.65 31.96
C VAL A 259 16.93 -28.51 32.80
N ASP A 260 18.16 -28.06 32.89
CA ASP A 260 19.15 -28.72 33.74
C ASP A 260 18.71 -28.60 35.21
N PRO A 261 18.66 -29.71 35.98
CA PRO A 261 18.33 -29.66 37.41
C PRO A 261 19.19 -28.67 38.21
N ASP A 262 20.43 -28.45 37.79
CA ASP A 262 21.36 -27.51 38.47
C ASP A 262 21.03 -26.04 38.10
N GLU A 263 20.49 -25.77 36.91
CA GLU A 263 19.98 -24.43 36.55
C GLU A 263 18.65 -24.10 37.26
N ALA A 264 17.78 -25.07 37.48
CA ALA A 264 16.55 -24.88 38.25
C ALA A 264 16.78 -24.54 39.73
N ARG A 265 17.94 -24.87 40.30
CA ARG A 265 18.35 -24.54 41.65
C ARG A 265 19.10 -23.23 41.76
N ARG A 266 19.48 -22.58 40.67
CA ARG A 266 20.17 -21.27 40.69
C ARG A 266 19.17 -20.16 41.01
N ASP A 267 19.51 -19.39 42.03
CA ASP A 267 18.77 -18.18 42.40
C ASP A 267 18.83 -17.20 41.21
N PRO A 268 17.71 -16.70 40.69
CA PRO A 268 17.67 -15.71 39.60
C PRO A 268 18.45 -14.42 39.90
N ASN A 269 18.74 -14.15 41.17
CA ASN A 269 19.51 -12.99 41.65
C ASN A 269 21.01 -13.25 41.87
N ASP A 270 21.48 -14.50 41.72
CA ASP A 270 22.90 -14.81 41.86
C ASP A 270 23.69 -14.41 40.60
N LYS A 271 24.31 -13.23 40.63
CA LYS A 271 25.13 -12.68 39.54
C LYS A 271 26.59 -13.14 39.53
N ARG A 272 26.99 -14.14 40.34
CA ARG A 272 28.40 -14.59 40.46
C ARG A 272 28.97 -15.18 39.17
N TRP A 273 28.16 -15.52 38.20
CA TRP A 273 28.55 -16.08 36.89
C TRP A 273 28.78 -15.00 35.78
N MET A 274 28.64 -13.70 36.12
CA MET A 274 28.82 -12.59 35.18
C MET A 274 30.22 -11.95 35.24
N ASN A 275 31.20 -12.54 35.92
CA ASN A 275 32.60 -12.11 35.94
C ASN A 275 33.47 -13.03 35.06
#